data_1afd5f1e9fae3af1f68e3ca45e5ee4b9
#
_entry.id   1afd5f1e9fae3af1f68e3ca45e5ee4b9
#
_cell.length_a   1.000
_cell.length_b   1.000
_cell.length_c   1.000
_cell.angle_alpha   90.00
_cell.angle_beta   90.00
_cell.angle_gamma   90.00
#
_symmetry.space_group_name_H-M   'P 1'
#
loop_
_entity.id
_entity.type
_entity.pdbx_description
1 polymer ?
#
loop_
_entity_poly.entity_id
_entity_poly.type
_entity_poly.pdbx_seq_one_letter_code
_entity_poly.pdbx_strand_id
1 'polypeptide(L)'
;KIRRFDLVLSFLIVAVLTMTVAGALTGELLLDSLQRTVLYTPLFFFAFVIVTEPLTTPPTRHLQIVYGALTGFLFAPQIHIGALYFTPELAMLAANVFSWLVSPKVKLVLRLKEKIQIAPDIWDFIFVPNRRFAFAPGQYMEWTLGHDDPDQRGNRRYFTLASAPTENELRLGVKFYPNSSTYKQQMLAMDAHSEIVAAQLAGDFTLPADPNQKCVFIAGGIGITPFRSMIKYLLDRQERRPITLIYANRTLGEIVYQDVFEMARRVLGIKVVYTVSDRKSVPAGWQGRVGHVDPLLIRAEVPDYQNCVFYISGPNAMVEGTSQMLRKMGVHGDHIKTDFFPGLA
;
A
#
# COMPACT_ATOMS: atom_id res chain seq x y z
N LYS A 1 8.85 9.29 -5.14
CA LYS A 1 9.82 8.19 -5.37
C LYS A 1 9.04 6.89 -5.46
N ILE A 2 9.03 6.28 -6.64
CA ILE A 2 8.34 5.00 -6.89
C ILE A 2 9.23 3.88 -6.33
N ARG A 3 8.80 3.21 -5.26
CA ARG A 3 9.53 2.10 -4.65
C ARG A 3 9.12 0.77 -5.32
N ARG A 4 9.56 0.54 -6.56
CA ARG A 4 9.29 -0.68 -7.32
C ARG A 4 10.56 -1.45 -7.61
N PHE A 5 11.37 -1.67 -6.58
CA PHE A 5 12.68 -2.32 -6.72
C PHE A 5 12.57 -3.74 -7.26
N ASP A 6 11.59 -4.52 -6.83
CA ASP A 6 11.41 -5.91 -7.28
C ASP A 6 11.10 -5.98 -8.77
N LEU A 7 10.27 -5.06 -9.27
CA LEU A 7 9.94 -4.95 -10.70
C LEU A 7 11.15 -4.55 -11.53
N VAL A 8 11.89 -3.53 -11.11
CA VAL A 8 13.11 -3.07 -11.80
C VAL A 8 14.15 -4.18 -11.79
N LEU A 9 14.35 -4.83 -10.64
CA LEU A 9 15.35 -5.87 -10.49
C LEU A 9 15.01 -7.10 -11.34
N SER A 10 13.76 -7.56 -11.35
CA SER A 10 13.32 -8.68 -12.18
C SER A 10 13.51 -8.38 -13.67
N PHE A 11 13.16 -7.17 -14.12
CA PHE A 11 13.41 -6.74 -15.50
C PHE A 11 14.91 -6.78 -15.84
N LEU A 12 15.76 -6.14 -15.02
CA LEU A 12 17.21 -6.07 -15.28
C LEU A 12 17.86 -7.44 -15.30
N ILE A 13 17.55 -8.29 -14.31
CA ILE A 13 18.13 -9.65 -14.23
C ILE A 13 17.74 -10.46 -15.48
N VAL A 14 16.45 -10.48 -15.82
CA VAL A 14 15.98 -11.30 -16.95
C VAL A 14 16.46 -10.74 -18.29
N ALA A 15 16.45 -9.42 -18.50
CA ALA A 15 16.96 -8.80 -19.73
C ALA A 15 18.45 -9.10 -19.94
N VAL A 16 19.30 -8.86 -18.92
CA VAL A 16 20.72 -9.15 -19.02
C VAL A 16 20.97 -10.64 -19.25
N LEU A 17 20.32 -11.50 -18.48
CA LEU A 17 20.45 -12.95 -18.65
C LEU A 17 20.06 -13.41 -20.05
N THR A 18 18.90 -12.97 -20.56
CA THR A 18 18.40 -13.36 -21.89
C THR A 18 19.35 -12.91 -23.00
N MET A 19 19.81 -11.65 -22.98
CA MET A 19 20.72 -11.12 -24.00
C MET A 19 22.09 -11.77 -23.95
N THR A 20 22.61 -12.03 -22.74
CA THR A 20 23.92 -12.70 -22.56
C THR A 20 23.88 -14.16 -23.02
N VAL A 21 22.81 -14.89 -22.66
CA VAL A 21 22.62 -16.28 -23.12
C VAL A 21 22.44 -16.33 -24.64
N ALA A 22 21.63 -15.44 -25.22
CA ALA A 22 21.43 -15.38 -26.67
C ALA A 22 22.75 -15.06 -27.41
N GLY A 23 23.57 -14.14 -26.89
CA GLY A 23 24.91 -13.85 -27.43
C GLY A 23 25.85 -15.05 -27.35
N ALA A 24 25.86 -15.77 -26.24
CA ALA A 24 26.68 -16.99 -26.07
C ALA A 24 26.28 -18.09 -27.06
N LEU A 25 24.97 -18.25 -27.33
CA LEU A 25 24.46 -19.22 -28.33
C LEU A 25 24.87 -18.87 -29.77
N THR A 26 25.14 -17.60 -30.05
CA THR A 26 25.65 -17.15 -31.35
C THR A 26 27.19 -17.08 -31.42
N GLY A 27 27.87 -17.55 -30.38
CA GLY A 27 29.36 -17.62 -30.33
C GLY A 27 30.05 -16.34 -29.90
N GLU A 28 29.31 -15.35 -29.37
CA GLU A 28 29.91 -14.14 -28.79
C GLU A 28 30.55 -14.44 -27.44
N LEU A 29 31.66 -13.72 -27.15
CA LEU A 29 32.22 -13.74 -25.81
C LEU A 29 31.24 -13.14 -24.80
N LEU A 30 31.16 -13.77 -23.65
CA LEU A 30 30.23 -13.38 -22.57
C LEU A 30 30.40 -11.92 -22.15
N LEU A 31 31.65 -11.46 -22.07
CA LEU A 31 32.00 -10.10 -21.71
C LEU A 31 31.54 -9.08 -22.75
N ASP A 32 31.70 -9.40 -24.05
CA ASP A 32 31.32 -8.51 -25.13
C ASP A 32 29.78 -8.38 -25.22
N SER A 33 29.07 -9.50 -25.05
CA SER A 33 27.62 -9.51 -24.99
C SER A 33 27.09 -8.70 -23.81
N LEU A 34 27.69 -8.84 -22.62
CA LEU A 34 27.34 -8.08 -21.43
C LEU A 34 27.60 -6.57 -21.63
N GLN A 35 28.79 -6.25 -22.14
CA GLN A 35 29.15 -4.85 -22.41
C GLN A 35 28.20 -4.21 -23.43
N ARG A 36 27.87 -4.90 -24.50
CA ARG A 36 26.90 -4.45 -25.49
C ARG A 36 25.52 -4.22 -24.87
N THR A 37 25.03 -5.14 -24.06
CA THR A 37 23.73 -5.03 -23.38
C THR A 37 23.69 -3.80 -22.48
N VAL A 38 24.72 -3.57 -21.68
CA VAL A 38 24.71 -2.50 -20.67
C VAL A 38 24.96 -1.12 -21.30
N LEU A 39 25.89 -1.03 -22.28
CA LEU A 39 26.32 0.28 -22.81
C LEU A 39 25.60 0.71 -24.08
N TYR A 40 25.11 -0.22 -24.91
CA TYR A 40 24.57 0.10 -26.24
C TYR A 40 23.08 -0.15 -26.38
N THR A 41 22.38 -0.52 -25.28
CA THR A 41 20.91 -0.61 -25.24
C THR A 41 20.31 0.40 -24.27
N PRO A 42 19.06 0.82 -24.44
CA PRO A 42 18.38 1.72 -23.50
C PRO A 42 17.93 1.01 -22.21
N LEU A 43 18.68 -0.01 -21.74
CA LEU A 43 18.34 -0.90 -20.64
C LEU A 43 17.94 -0.14 -19.38
N PHE A 44 18.78 0.80 -18.94
CA PHE A 44 18.52 1.56 -17.71
C PHE A 44 17.37 2.55 -17.87
N PHE A 45 17.24 3.18 -19.01
CA PHE A 45 16.10 4.06 -19.29
C PHE A 45 14.77 3.27 -19.21
N PHE A 46 14.74 2.10 -19.83
CA PHE A 46 13.58 1.22 -19.74
C PHE A 46 13.31 0.78 -18.31
N ALA A 47 14.33 0.32 -17.57
CA ALA A 47 14.21 -0.16 -16.19
C ALA A 47 13.66 0.90 -15.21
N PHE A 48 14.16 2.14 -15.31
CA PHE A 48 13.88 3.16 -14.30
C PHE A 48 12.80 4.16 -14.70
N VAL A 49 12.48 4.27 -15.97
CA VAL A 49 11.48 5.22 -16.48
C VAL A 49 10.27 4.51 -17.06
N ILE A 50 10.47 3.67 -18.08
CA ILE A 50 9.35 3.11 -18.85
C ILE A 50 8.61 2.01 -18.07
N VAL A 51 9.31 0.99 -17.58
CA VAL A 51 8.70 -0.17 -16.90
C VAL A 51 8.05 0.21 -15.57
N THR A 52 8.46 1.33 -14.98
CA THR A 52 7.93 1.82 -13.71
C THR A 52 6.70 2.71 -13.84
N GLU A 53 6.18 2.92 -15.07
CA GLU A 53 4.95 3.73 -15.29
C GLU A 53 3.78 3.23 -14.42
N PRO A 54 3.23 4.06 -13.50
CA PRO A 54 2.23 3.60 -12.55
C PRO A 54 0.95 3.06 -13.16
N LEU A 55 0.52 3.64 -14.29
CA LEU A 55 -0.77 3.30 -14.92
C LEU A 55 -0.77 1.94 -15.61
N THR A 56 0.39 1.46 -16.02
CA THR A 56 0.53 0.22 -16.78
C THR A 56 1.03 -0.95 -15.97
N THR A 57 1.56 -0.72 -14.77
CA THR A 57 2.07 -1.80 -13.91
C THR A 57 0.96 -2.55 -13.18
N PRO A 58 1.09 -3.89 -13.02
CA PRO A 58 0.13 -4.69 -12.27
C PRO A 58 0.03 -4.31 -10.79
N PRO A 59 -1.11 -4.64 -10.14
CA PRO A 59 -1.45 -4.11 -8.81
C PRO A 59 -0.71 -4.78 -7.64
N THR A 60 -0.14 -5.99 -7.81
CA THR A 60 0.48 -6.74 -6.73
C THR A 60 1.97 -7.00 -6.97
N ARG A 61 2.75 -7.18 -5.90
CA ARG A 61 4.19 -7.42 -5.96
C ARG A 61 4.56 -8.61 -6.85
N HIS A 62 3.86 -9.74 -6.70
CA HIS A 62 4.12 -10.94 -7.51
C HIS A 62 3.87 -10.69 -9.00
N LEU A 63 2.77 -10.05 -9.34
CA LEU A 63 2.46 -9.69 -10.72
C LEU A 63 3.46 -8.69 -11.30
N GLN A 64 3.98 -7.77 -10.47
CA GLN A 64 5.04 -6.84 -10.88
C GLN A 64 6.36 -7.55 -11.20
N ILE A 65 6.72 -8.58 -10.42
CA ILE A 65 7.91 -9.40 -10.69
C ILE A 65 7.73 -10.15 -12.03
N VAL A 66 6.56 -10.77 -12.25
CA VAL A 66 6.26 -11.46 -13.52
C VAL A 66 6.24 -10.49 -14.70
N TYR A 67 5.65 -9.31 -14.53
CA TYR A 67 5.64 -8.25 -15.54
C TYR A 67 7.05 -7.78 -15.90
N GLY A 68 7.90 -7.54 -14.91
CA GLY A 68 9.30 -7.18 -15.12
C GLY A 68 10.08 -8.29 -15.83
N ALA A 69 9.92 -9.54 -15.40
CA ALA A 69 10.56 -10.69 -16.04
C ALA A 69 10.10 -10.89 -17.49
N LEU A 70 8.78 -10.80 -17.76
CA LEU A 70 8.23 -10.88 -19.12
C LEU A 70 8.78 -9.77 -20.02
N THR A 71 8.77 -8.52 -19.51
CA THR A 71 9.30 -7.38 -20.27
C THR A 71 10.80 -7.56 -20.52
N GLY A 72 11.56 -8.01 -19.52
CA GLY A 72 13.00 -8.24 -19.64
C GLY A 72 13.34 -9.35 -20.63
N PHE A 73 12.57 -10.43 -20.63
CA PHE A 73 12.73 -11.50 -21.62
C PHE A 73 12.49 -11.01 -23.05
N LEU A 74 11.36 -10.30 -23.27
CA LEU A 74 10.99 -9.79 -24.60
C LEU A 74 11.81 -8.56 -25.02
N PHE A 75 12.55 -7.94 -24.12
CA PHE A 75 13.43 -6.80 -24.44
C PHE A 75 14.61 -7.20 -25.31
N ALA A 76 14.98 -8.49 -25.33
CA ALA A 76 16.10 -8.98 -26.09
C ALA A 76 15.72 -9.09 -27.61
N PRO A 77 16.43 -8.41 -28.51
CA PRO A 77 16.11 -8.40 -29.93
C PRO A 77 16.30 -9.76 -30.61
N GLN A 78 16.96 -10.70 -29.95
CA GLN A 78 17.11 -12.10 -30.41
C GLN A 78 15.82 -12.91 -30.24
N ILE A 79 14.88 -12.43 -29.41
CA ILE A 79 13.58 -13.09 -29.23
C ILE A 79 12.68 -12.73 -30.39
N HIS A 80 12.19 -13.77 -31.11
CA HIS A 80 11.31 -13.58 -32.25
C HIS A 80 10.30 -14.73 -32.40
N ILE A 81 9.20 -14.46 -33.06
CA ILE A 81 8.18 -15.44 -33.43
C ILE A 81 8.06 -15.42 -34.97
N GLY A 82 8.66 -16.39 -35.62
CA GLY A 82 8.78 -16.38 -37.08
C GLY A 82 9.59 -15.18 -37.58
N ALA A 83 8.99 -14.32 -38.40
CA ALA A 83 9.62 -13.11 -38.91
C ALA A 83 9.46 -11.88 -37.98
N LEU A 84 8.70 -11.99 -36.89
CA LEU A 84 8.45 -10.90 -35.96
C LEU A 84 9.51 -10.89 -34.86
N TYR A 85 10.44 -9.94 -34.91
CA TYR A 85 11.43 -9.68 -33.86
C TYR A 85 10.86 -8.73 -32.81
N PHE A 86 11.10 -9.03 -31.54
CA PHE A 86 10.69 -8.13 -30.48
C PHE A 86 11.61 -6.93 -30.40
N THR A 87 11.01 -5.75 -30.40
CA THR A 87 11.65 -4.48 -30.05
C THR A 87 11.29 -4.11 -28.62
N PRO A 88 12.00 -3.17 -27.95
CA PRO A 88 11.62 -2.67 -26.64
C PRO A 88 10.17 -2.20 -26.58
N GLU A 89 9.65 -1.58 -27.64
CA GLU A 89 8.26 -1.10 -27.71
C GLU A 89 7.27 -2.27 -27.77
N LEU A 90 7.56 -3.32 -28.56
CA LEU A 90 6.72 -4.51 -28.62
C LEU A 90 6.76 -5.29 -27.30
N ALA A 91 7.90 -5.32 -26.62
CA ALA A 91 8.02 -5.91 -25.28
C ALA A 91 7.10 -5.19 -24.28
N MET A 92 7.09 -3.85 -24.32
CA MET A 92 6.19 -3.05 -23.50
C MET A 92 4.72 -3.27 -23.85
N LEU A 93 4.39 -3.35 -25.12
CA LEU A 93 3.01 -3.62 -25.56
C LEU A 93 2.54 -4.98 -25.04
N ALA A 94 3.33 -6.02 -25.19
CA ALA A 94 3.02 -7.36 -24.67
C ALA A 94 2.87 -7.37 -23.13
N ALA A 95 3.78 -6.70 -22.43
CA ALA A 95 3.71 -6.55 -20.98
C ALA A 95 2.47 -5.78 -20.54
N ASN A 96 2.07 -4.72 -21.24
CA ASN A 96 0.87 -3.97 -20.95
C ASN A 96 -0.40 -4.78 -21.19
N VAL A 97 -0.43 -5.63 -22.22
CA VAL A 97 -1.51 -6.61 -22.44
C VAL A 97 -1.58 -7.58 -21.25
N PHE A 98 -0.44 -8.13 -20.84
CA PHE A 98 -0.40 -8.98 -19.64
C PHE A 98 -0.94 -8.25 -18.41
N SER A 99 -0.44 -7.05 -18.13
CA SER A 99 -0.92 -6.24 -17.01
C SER A 99 -2.42 -6.00 -17.07
N TRP A 100 -2.93 -5.68 -18.27
CA TRP A 100 -4.37 -5.48 -18.48
C TRP A 100 -5.17 -6.75 -18.21
N LEU A 101 -4.68 -7.92 -18.60
CA LEU A 101 -5.35 -9.20 -18.37
C LEU A 101 -5.45 -9.58 -16.90
N VAL A 102 -4.37 -9.34 -16.12
CA VAL A 102 -4.29 -9.76 -14.72
C VAL A 102 -4.79 -8.70 -13.74
N SER A 103 -4.94 -7.44 -14.16
CA SER A 103 -5.40 -6.36 -13.28
C SER A 103 -6.91 -6.41 -13.07
N PRO A 104 -7.39 -6.22 -11.83
CA PRO A 104 -8.81 -6.12 -11.56
C PRO A 104 -9.44 -4.93 -12.31
N LYS A 105 -10.47 -5.20 -13.12
CA LYS A 105 -11.18 -4.16 -13.89
C LYS A 105 -12.31 -3.55 -13.06
N VAL A 106 -11.95 -3.05 -11.89
CA VAL A 106 -12.90 -2.40 -10.98
C VAL A 106 -12.90 -0.91 -11.24
N LYS A 107 -14.04 -0.39 -11.70
CA LYS A 107 -14.35 1.05 -11.72
C LYS A 107 -15.70 1.21 -11.05
N LEU A 108 -15.75 2.01 -10.01
CA LEU A 108 -16.93 2.30 -9.23
C LEU A 108 -17.27 3.78 -9.36
N VAL A 109 -18.54 4.07 -9.50
CA VAL A 109 -19.09 5.40 -9.26
C VAL A 109 -19.69 5.36 -7.86
N LEU A 110 -19.24 6.26 -7.02
CA LEU A 110 -19.53 6.28 -5.59
C LEU A 110 -20.25 7.58 -5.26
N ARG A 111 -21.44 7.47 -4.69
CA ARG A 111 -22.19 8.63 -4.21
C ARG A 111 -21.91 8.84 -2.73
N LEU A 112 -21.58 10.06 -2.34
CA LEU A 112 -21.41 10.40 -0.94
C LEU A 112 -22.75 10.24 -0.21
N LYS A 113 -22.77 9.40 0.82
CA LYS A 113 -23.91 9.21 1.72
C LYS A 113 -23.82 10.15 2.90
N GLU A 114 -22.64 10.17 3.52
CA GLU A 114 -22.42 10.90 4.75
C GLU A 114 -20.96 11.31 4.89
N LYS A 115 -20.72 12.41 5.56
CA LYS A 115 -19.41 12.95 5.90
C LYS A 115 -19.41 13.29 7.38
N ILE A 116 -18.60 12.58 8.19
CA ILE A 116 -18.58 12.68 9.65
C ILE A 116 -17.20 13.16 10.09
N GLN A 117 -17.16 14.22 10.89
CA GLN A 117 -15.91 14.59 11.57
C GLN A 117 -15.72 13.69 12.79
N ILE A 118 -14.71 12.82 12.73
CA ILE A 118 -14.41 11.82 13.77
C ILE A 118 -13.25 12.21 14.70
N ALA A 119 -12.52 13.27 14.34
CA ALA A 119 -11.51 13.94 15.19
C ALA A 119 -11.31 15.38 14.66
N PRO A 120 -10.61 16.27 15.36
CA PRO A 120 -10.49 17.68 14.96
C PRO A 120 -10.10 17.92 13.51
N ASP A 121 -9.15 17.12 12.99
CA ASP A 121 -8.66 17.23 11.60
C ASP A 121 -8.94 15.98 10.77
N ILE A 122 -9.81 15.07 11.26
CA ILE A 122 -10.05 13.78 10.59
C ILE A 122 -11.54 13.63 10.30
N TRP A 123 -11.81 13.35 9.02
CA TRP A 123 -13.15 13.11 8.51
C TRP A 123 -13.28 11.69 7.96
N ASP A 124 -14.42 11.08 8.20
CA ASP A 124 -14.83 9.81 7.64
C ASP A 124 -15.88 10.07 6.55
N PHE A 125 -15.53 9.70 5.31
CA PHE A 125 -16.41 9.81 4.16
C PHE A 125 -17.02 8.45 3.88
N ILE A 126 -18.33 8.37 3.90
CA ILE A 126 -19.10 7.14 3.69
C ILE A 126 -19.78 7.22 2.33
N PHE A 127 -19.45 6.27 1.46
CA PHE A 127 -19.93 6.22 0.09
C PHE A 127 -20.78 4.98 -0.16
N VAL A 128 -21.80 5.13 -1.00
CA VAL A 128 -22.57 4.02 -1.55
C VAL A 128 -22.03 3.71 -2.96
N PRO A 129 -21.49 2.51 -3.18
CA PRO A 129 -21.03 2.11 -4.50
C PRO A 129 -22.20 1.76 -5.42
N ASN A 130 -22.07 2.06 -6.72
CA ASN A 130 -23.05 1.73 -7.74
C ASN A 130 -23.19 0.21 -8.00
N ARG A 131 -22.23 -0.59 -7.53
CA ARG A 131 -22.27 -2.06 -7.60
C ARG A 131 -21.41 -2.66 -6.48
N ARG A 132 -21.73 -3.89 -6.12
CA ARG A 132 -20.87 -4.67 -5.21
C ARG A 132 -19.58 -5.06 -5.93
N PHE A 133 -18.48 -5.11 -5.17
CA PHE A 133 -17.20 -5.60 -5.64
C PHE A 133 -16.46 -6.31 -4.51
N ALA A 134 -15.54 -7.19 -4.88
CA ALA A 134 -14.73 -7.92 -3.91
C ALA A 134 -13.37 -7.25 -3.76
N PHE A 135 -12.88 -7.15 -2.54
CA PHE A 135 -11.54 -6.69 -2.22
C PHE A 135 -11.04 -7.40 -0.95
N ALA A 136 -9.73 -7.40 -0.74
CA ALA A 136 -9.14 -7.87 0.51
C ALA A 136 -8.99 -6.71 1.51
N PRO A 137 -9.26 -6.92 2.82
CA PRO A 137 -9.12 -5.87 3.81
C PRO A 137 -7.67 -5.37 3.86
N GLY A 138 -7.50 -4.05 3.84
CA GLY A 138 -6.20 -3.37 3.76
C GLY A 138 -5.79 -2.90 2.37
N GLN A 139 -6.52 -3.27 1.32
CA GLN A 139 -6.28 -2.76 -0.03
C GLN A 139 -6.67 -1.29 -0.18
N TYR A 140 -6.14 -0.65 -1.22
CA TYR A 140 -6.41 0.73 -1.60
C TYR A 140 -6.94 0.83 -3.03
N MET A 141 -7.52 1.97 -3.36
CA MET A 141 -7.95 2.32 -4.72
C MET A 141 -7.43 3.69 -5.12
N GLU A 142 -7.40 3.95 -6.43
CA GLU A 142 -7.25 5.29 -6.99
C GLU A 142 -8.63 5.99 -7.00
N TRP A 143 -8.69 7.17 -6.42
CA TRP A 143 -9.89 7.98 -6.30
C TRP A 143 -9.76 9.23 -7.16
N THR A 144 -10.67 9.38 -8.12
CA THR A 144 -10.72 10.52 -9.04
C THR A 144 -11.88 11.42 -8.67
N LEU A 145 -11.57 12.64 -8.27
CA LEU A 145 -12.53 13.68 -7.96
C LEU A 145 -12.32 14.87 -8.90
N GLY A 146 -13.30 15.11 -9.79
CA GLY A 146 -13.27 16.30 -10.66
C GLY A 146 -13.42 17.57 -9.83
N HIS A 147 -12.58 18.55 -10.07
CA HIS A 147 -12.64 19.89 -9.49
C HIS A 147 -11.88 20.88 -10.36
N ASP A 148 -12.25 22.14 -10.22
CA ASP A 148 -11.58 23.23 -10.92
C ASP A 148 -10.18 23.46 -10.35
N ASP A 149 -9.24 23.91 -11.18
CA ASP A 149 -7.87 24.26 -10.82
C ASP A 149 -7.13 23.18 -10.00
N PRO A 150 -6.98 21.94 -10.52
CA PRO A 150 -6.26 20.91 -9.83
C PRO A 150 -4.78 21.28 -9.62
N ASP A 151 -4.25 20.97 -8.45
CA ASP A 151 -2.83 21.13 -8.15
C ASP A 151 -1.94 20.27 -9.08
N GLN A 152 -0.61 20.42 -9.02
CA GLN A 152 0.35 19.68 -9.87
C GLN A 152 0.20 18.15 -9.79
N ARG A 153 -0.49 17.62 -8.77
CA ARG A 153 -0.79 16.19 -8.60
C ARG A 153 -2.10 15.79 -9.29
N GLY A 154 -2.80 16.71 -9.94
CA GLY A 154 -4.06 16.48 -10.65
C GLY A 154 -5.21 16.08 -9.72
N ASN A 155 -6.21 15.45 -10.30
CA ASN A 155 -7.49 15.09 -9.67
C ASN A 155 -7.57 13.64 -9.16
N ARG A 156 -6.44 12.94 -8.95
CA ARG A 156 -6.37 11.56 -8.51
C ARG A 156 -5.55 11.41 -7.24
N ARG A 157 -6.05 10.57 -6.32
CA ARG A 157 -5.33 10.21 -5.10
C ARG A 157 -5.56 8.74 -4.78
N TYR A 158 -4.59 8.13 -4.13
CA TYR A 158 -4.72 6.77 -3.60
C TYR A 158 -5.12 6.84 -2.15
N PHE A 159 -6.21 6.14 -1.79
CA PHE A 159 -6.63 5.99 -0.41
C PHE A 159 -6.92 4.53 -0.10
N THR A 160 -6.53 4.12 1.10
CA THR A 160 -6.86 2.81 1.64
C THR A 160 -8.35 2.74 1.97
N LEU A 161 -8.97 1.61 1.65
CA LEU A 161 -10.34 1.34 2.04
C LEU A 161 -10.41 1.11 3.55
N ALA A 162 -11.00 2.04 4.28
CA ALA A 162 -11.19 1.91 5.72
C ALA A 162 -12.34 0.95 6.07
N SER A 163 -13.31 0.75 5.15
CA SER A 163 -14.34 -0.28 5.27
C SER A 163 -13.79 -1.68 5.15
N ALA A 164 -14.45 -2.64 5.81
CA ALA A 164 -14.25 -4.06 5.57
C ALA A 164 -15.01 -4.53 4.32
N PRO A 165 -14.55 -5.61 3.65
CA PRO A 165 -15.30 -6.20 2.52
C PRO A 165 -16.71 -6.70 2.88
N THR A 166 -16.98 -6.87 4.17
CA THR A 166 -18.28 -7.26 4.73
C THR A 166 -19.26 -6.11 4.89
N GLU A 167 -18.78 -4.86 4.83
CA GLU A 167 -19.62 -3.66 4.88
C GLU A 167 -20.21 -3.37 3.50
N ASN A 168 -21.44 -2.85 3.47
CA ASN A 168 -22.12 -2.48 2.19
C ASN A 168 -21.66 -1.13 1.65
N GLU A 169 -21.00 -0.33 2.46
CA GLU A 169 -20.56 1.03 2.18
C GLU A 169 -19.05 1.09 2.16
N LEU A 170 -18.51 2.01 1.37
CA LEU A 170 -17.08 2.28 1.36
C LEU A 170 -16.76 3.48 2.25
N ARG A 171 -15.74 3.33 3.09
CA ARG A 171 -15.27 4.38 3.99
C ARG A 171 -13.88 4.84 3.63
N LEU A 172 -13.69 6.15 3.69
CA LEU A 172 -12.38 6.79 3.64
C LEU A 172 -12.16 7.64 4.89
N GLY A 173 -11.21 7.26 5.72
CA GLY A 173 -10.70 8.14 6.76
C GLY A 173 -9.65 9.07 6.19
N VAL A 174 -9.87 10.38 6.25
CA VAL A 174 -8.97 11.38 5.67
C VAL A 174 -8.59 12.42 6.71
N LYS A 175 -7.28 12.62 6.90
CA LYS A 175 -6.76 13.71 7.73
C LYS A 175 -6.51 14.95 6.89
N PHE A 176 -7.01 16.09 7.36
CA PHE A 176 -6.84 17.39 6.73
C PHE A 176 -5.82 18.23 7.49
N TYR A 177 -5.05 19.01 6.76
CA TYR A 177 -4.06 19.93 7.32
C TYR A 177 -4.44 21.36 6.91
N PRO A 178 -4.00 22.41 7.62
CA PRO A 178 -4.36 23.79 7.29
C PRO A 178 -4.13 24.17 5.82
N ASN A 179 -3.05 23.65 5.21
CA ASN A 179 -2.72 23.85 3.80
C ASN A 179 -3.00 22.59 2.97
N SER A 180 -4.21 22.06 3.07
CA SER A 180 -4.61 20.89 2.29
C SER A 180 -4.65 21.17 0.81
N SER A 181 -4.34 20.14 -0.01
CA SER A 181 -4.41 20.20 -1.48
C SER A 181 -5.81 20.58 -1.98
N THR A 182 -5.90 21.13 -3.20
CA THR A 182 -7.17 21.46 -3.85
C THR A 182 -8.13 20.26 -3.91
N TYR A 183 -7.58 19.06 -4.17
CA TYR A 183 -8.33 17.80 -4.10
C TYR A 183 -9.00 17.58 -2.72
N LYS A 184 -8.26 17.74 -1.62
CA LYS A 184 -8.80 17.58 -0.27
C LYS A 184 -9.81 18.67 0.07
N GLN A 185 -9.57 19.91 -0.35
CA GLN A 185 -10.53 21.00 -0.19
C GLN A 185 -11.85 20.67 -0.89
N GLN A 186 -11.78 20.15 -2.13
CA GLN A 186 -12.96 19.68 -2.85
C GLN A 186 -13.65 18.50 -2.14
N MET A 187 -12.91 17.56 -1.55
CA MET A 187 -13.51 16.52 -0.74
C MET A 187 -14.32 17.07 0.44
N LEU A 188 -13.81 18.10 1.13
CA LEU A 188 -14.56 18.77 2.20
C LEU A 188 -15.81 19.50 1.70
N ALA A 189 -15.78 20.00 0.46
CA ALA A 189 -16.93 20.65 -0.17
C ALA A 189 -18.01 19.68 -0.68
N MET A 190 -17.70 18.36 -0.79
CA MET A 190 -18.66 17.36 -1.24
C MET A 190 -19.94 17.35 -0.37
N ASP A 191 -21.08 17.14 -1.01
CA ASP A 191 -22.42 16.97 -0.40
C ASP A 191 -23.03 15.61 -0.77
N ALA A 192 -24.26 15.36 -0.31
CA ALA A 192 -24.97 14.09 -0.55
C ALA A 192 -25.30 13.81 -2.03
N HIS A 193 -25.11 14.77 -2.93
CA HIS A 193 -25.30 14.62 -4.38
C HIS A 193 -23.97 14.43 -5.13
N SER A 194 -22.87 14.60 -4.43
CA SER A 194 -21.53 14.51 -5.02
C SER A 194 -21.16 13.07 -5.32
N GLU A 195 -20.55 12.88 -6.48
CA GLU A 195 -20.00 11.59 -6.91
C GLU A 195 -18.48 11.64 -7.03
N ILE A 196 -17.86 10.49 -6.77
CA ILE A 196 -16.43 10.26 -6.95
C ILE A 196 -16.21 8.91 -7.65
N VAL A 197 -15.19 8.82 -8.46
CA VAL A 197 -14.85 7.56 -9.13
C VAL A 197 -13.69 6.89 -8.42
N ALA A 198 -13.87 5.61 -8.06
CA ALA A 198 -12.79 4.77 -7.57
C ALA A 198 -12.45 3.66 -8.56
N ALA A 199 -11.17 3.45 -8.80
CA ALA A 199 -10.66 2.45 -9.75
C ALA A 199 -9.33 1.87 -9.26
N GLN A 200 -8.73 0.96 -10.04
CA GLN A 200 -7.40 0.42 -9.79
C GLN A 200 -7.23 -0.13 -8.37
N LEU A 201 -8.09 -1.10 -8.01
CA LEU A 201 -7.94 -1.84 -6.75
C LEU A 201 -6.56 -2.50 -6.70
N ALA A 202 -5.78 -2.22 -5.66
CA ALA A 202 -4.42 -2.71 -5.50
C ALA A 202 -4.00 -2.83 -4.03
N GLY A 203 -2.83 -3.40 -3.79
CA GLY A 203 -2.18 -3.48 -2.49
C GLY A 203 -2.04 -4.90 -1.95
N ASP A 204 -0.85 -5.17 -1.40
CA ASP A 204 -0.48 -6.44 -0.76
C ASP A 204 -0.43 -6.32 0.78
N PHE A 205 -0.84 -5.18 1.30
CA PHE A 205 -0.92 -4.93 2.74
C PHE A 205 -2.21 -5.53 3.29
N THR A 206 -2.30 -6.88 3.25
CA THR A 206 -3.49 -7.65 3.61
C THR A 206 -3.17 -8.66 4.69
N LEU A 207 -4.21 -9.20 5.35
CA LEU A 207 -4.05 -10.26 6.34
C LEU A 207 -3.27 -11.45 5.76
N PRO A 208 -2.43 -12.13 6.59
CA PRO A 208 -1.74 -13.33 6.13
C PRO A 208 -2.73 -14.46 5.84
N ALA A 209 -2.36 -15.35 4.90
CA ALA A 209 -3.17 -16.52 4.56
C ALA A 209 -3.31 -17.49 5.76
N ASP A 210 -2.22 -17.68 6.53
CA ASP A 210 -2.27 -18.46 7.76
C ASP A 210 -2.94 -17.66 8.88
N PRO A 211 -4.09 -18.11 9.40
CA PRO A 211 -4.80 -17.44 10.49
C PRO A 211 -4.07 -17.50 11.84
N ASN A 212 -3.14 -18.43 12.00
CA ASN A 212 -2.36 -18.61 13.22
C ASN A 212 -1.08 -17.74 13.25
N GLN A 213 -0.75 -17.08 12.12
CA GLN A 213 0.40 -16.20 12.06
C GLN A 213 0.24 -15.05 13.05
N LYS A 214 1.17 -14.92 14.00
CA LYS A 214 1.19 -13.79 14.94
C LYS A 214 1.50 -12.50 14.20
N CYS A 215 0.62 -11.51 14.39
CA CYS A 215 0.75 -10.20 13.73
C CYS A 215 0.84 -9.07 14.75
N VAL A 216 1.70 -8.10 14.45
CA VAL A 216 1.77 -6.83 15.18
C VAL A 216 1.42 -5.71 14.21
N PHE A 217 0.32 -5.04 14.46
CA PHE A 217 -0.14 -3.89 13.70
C PHE A 217 0.35 -2.61 14.39
N ILE A 218 1.12 -1.79 13.69
CA ILE A 218 1.63 -0.50 14.20
C ILE A 218 1.05 0.60 13.33
N ALA A 219 0.11 1.35 13.89
CA ALA A 219 -0.55 2.46 13.21
C ALA A 219 -0.06 3.81 13.72
N GLY A 220 0.17 4.76 12.81
CA GLY A 220 0.42 6.16 13.13
C GLY A 220 -0.68 7.07 12.61
N GLY A 221 -1.44 7.70 13.51
CA GLY A 221 -2.52 8.62 13.14
C GLY A 221 -3.51 7.99 12.16
N ILE A 222 -3.76 8.65 11.01
CA ILE A 222 -4.70 8.14 9.99
C ILE A 222 -4.23 6.87 9.29
N GLY A 223 -2.98 6.41 9.49
CA GLY A 223 -2.50 5.09 9.08
C GLY A 223 -3.24 3.92 9.74
N ILE A 224 -4.20 4.20 10.60
CA ILE A 224 -5.10 3.22 11.20
C ILE A 224 -6.11 2.62 10.20
N THR A 225 -6.36 3.27 9.06
CA THR A 225 -7.42 2.89 8.12
C THR A 225 -7.31 1.45 7.59
N PRO A 226 -6.15 0.91 7.15
CA PRO A 226 -6.05 -0.49 6.75
C PRO A 226 -6.34 -1.45 7.91
N PHE A 227 -5.92 -1.11 9.12
CA PHE A 227 -6.17 -1.94 10.29
C PHE A 227 -7.63 -1.92 10.73
N ARG A 228 -8.34 -0.77 10.56
CA ARG A 228 -9.80 -0.74 10.73
C ARG A 228 -10.47 -1.72 9.78
N SER A 229 -10.10 -1.69 8.51
CA SER A 229 -10.63 -2.62 7.51
C SER A 229 -10.40 -4.09 7.90
N MET A 230 -9.16 -4.44 8.27
CA MET A 230 -8.79 -5.79 8.66
C MET A 230 -9.52 -6.26 9.93
N ILE A 231 -9.52 -5.44 10.98
CA ILE A 231 -10.09 -5.80 12.28
C ILE A 231 -11.62 -5.86 12.19
N LYS A 232 -12.26 -4.94 11.45
CA LYS A 232 -13.71 -4.99 11.22
C LYS A 232 -14.11 -6.25 10.45
N TYR A 233 -13.33 -6.63 9.43
CA TYR A 233 -13.54 -7.87 8.69
C TYR A 233 -13.49 -9.10 9.59
N LEU A 234 -12.49 -9.18 10.49
CA LEU A 234 -12.37 -10.28 11.46
C LEU A 234 -13.53 -10.29 12.45
N LEU A 235 -13.97 -9.11 12.91
CA LEU A 235 -15.15 -8.98 13.78
C LEU A 235 -16.42 -9.53 13.12
N ASP A 236 -16.68 -9.13 11.88
CA ASP A 236 -17.88 -9.54 11.15
C ASP A 236 -17.89 -11.05 10.86
N ARG A 237 -16.72 -11.64 10.70
CA ARG A 237 -16.54 -13.09 10.51
C ARG A 237 -16.40 -13.86 11.82
N GLN A 238 -16.31 -13.17 12.96
CA GLN A 238 -15.98 -13.77 14.27
C GLN A 238 -14.68 -14.59 14.22
N GLU A 239 -13.74 -14.19 13.37
CA GLU A 239 -12.49 -14.91 13.15
C GLU A 239 -11.42 -14.40 14.13
N ARG A 240 -10.94 -15.28 15.00
CA ARG A 240 -9.88 -14.97 15.97
C ARG A 240 -8.52 -15.15 15.35
N ARG A 241 -7.66 -14.15 15.48
CA ARG A 241 -6.25 -14.21 15.09
C ARG A 241 -5.36 -13.62 16.19
N PRO A 242 -4.13 -14.11 16.36
CA PRO A 242 -3.19 -13.56 17.35
C PRO A 242 -2.63 -12.22 16.87
N ILE A 243 -3.36 -11.14 17.16
CA ILE A 243 -3.02 -9.78 16.72
C ILE A 243 -2.77 -8.89 17.95
N THR A 244 -1.68 -8.12 17.91
CA THR A 244 -1.44 -6.98 18.78
C THR A 244 -1.49 -5.69 17.95
N LEU A 245 -2.42 -4.79 18.25
CA LEU A 245 -2.50 -3.46 17.65
C LEU A 245 -1.81 -2.44 18.57
N ILE A 246 -0.80 -1.75 18.05
CA ILE A 246 -0.15 -0.59 18.68
C ILE A 246 -0.57 0.64 17.88
N TYR A 247 -1.39 1.51 18.47
CA TYR A 247 -1.92 2.67 17.80
C TYR A 247 -1.33 3.95 18.40
N ALA A 248 -0.45 4.57 17.62
CA ALA A 248 0.30 5.76 18.01
C ALA A 248 -0.32 7.04 17.45
N ASN A 249 -0.57 8.02 18.30
CA ASN A 249 -1.10 9.32 17.95
C ASN A 249 -0.31 10.43 18.66
N ARG A 250 -0.49 11.67 18.25
CA ARG A 250 0.08 12.81 18.94
C ARG A 250 -0.70 13.13 20.21
N THR A 251 -2.03 13.19 20.10
CA THR A 251 -2.95 13.52 21.20
C THR A 251 -4.06 12.45 21.30
N LEU A 252 -4.74 12.41 22.43
CA LEU A 252 -5.89 11.53 22.65
C LEU A 252 -7.04 11.82 21.69
N GLY A 253 -7.28 13.09 21.37
CA GLY A 253 -8.35 13.50 20.45
C GLY A 253 -8.15 13.06 19.00
N GLU A 254 -6.95 12.56 18.64
CA GLU A 254 -6.66 12.03 17.31
C GLU A 254 -6.94 10.51 17.19
N ILE A 255 -7.27 9.83 18.29
CA ILE A 255 -7.56 8.39 18.27
C ILE A 255 -8.97 8.19 17.70
N VAL A 256 -9.05 7.57 16.53
CA VAL A 256 -10.33 7.33 15.84
C VAL A 256 -10.65 5.83 15.76
N TYR A 257 -11.92 5.46 15.48
CA TYR A 257 -12.41 4.09 15.37
C TYR A 257 -12.22 3.22 16.63
N GLN A 258 -12.17 3.85 17.81
CA GLN A 258 -12.00 3.16 19.08
C GLN A 258 -13.11 2.10 19.32
N ASP A 259 -14.32 2.37 18.90
CA ASP A 259 -15.47 1.44 18.99
C ASP A 259 -15.16 0.09 18.36
N VAL A 260 -14.57 0.09 17.16
CA VAL A 260 -14.17 -1.14 16.44
C VAL A 260 -13.07 -1.89 17.20
N PHE A 261 -12.04 -1.17 17.67
CA PHE A 261 -10.90 -1.81 18.33
C PHE A 261 -11.24 -2.33 19.73
N GLU A 262 -12.04 -1.61 20.49
CA GLU A 262 -12.52 -2.06 21.80
C GLU A 262 -13.50 -3.23 21.69
N MET A 263 -14.32 -3.28 20.64
CA MET A 263 -15.15 -4.44 20.34
C MET A 263 -14.27 -5.65 19.99
N ALA A 264 -13.24 -5.47 19.16
CA ALA A 264 -12.31 -6.53 18.79
C ALA A 264 -11.52 -7.07 19.99
N ARG A 265 -11.12 -6.19 20.91
CA ARG A 265 -10.48 -6.58 22.17
C ARG A 265 -11.40 -7.49 23.00
N ARG A 266 -12.69 -7.14 23.11
CA ARG A 266 -13.67 -7.91 23.91
C ARG A 266 -14.08 -9.22 23.26
N VAL A 267 -14.34 -9.21 21.94
CA VAL A 267 -14.95 -10.36 21.24
C VAL A 267 -13.89 -11.31 20.69
N LEU A 268 -12.81 -10.77 20.12
CA LEU A 268 -11.78 -11.57 19.43
C LEU A 268 -10.52 -11.79 20.28
N GLY A 269 -10.37 -11.06 21.40
CA GLY A 269 -9.15 -11.12 22.23
C GLY A 269 -7.94 -10.42 21.62
N ILE A 270 -8.14 -9.53 20.65
CA ILE A 270 -7.07 -8.71 20.07
C ILE A 270 -6.51 -7.79 21.14
N LYS A 271 -5.19 -7.80 21.32
CA LYS A 271 -4.52 -6.87 22.23
C LYS A 271 -4.44 -5.49 21.57
N VAL A 272 -4.95 -4.45 22.26
CA VAL A 272 -4.93 -3.06 21.78
C VAL A 272 -4.13 -2.20 22.74
N VAL A 273 -3.09 -1.55 22.23
CA VAL A 273 -2.20 -0.66 22.97
C VAL A 273 -2.24 0.73 22.33
N TYR A 274 -2.78 1.69 23.04
CA TYR A 274 -2.73 3.09 22.61
C TYR A 274 -1.46 3.77 23.16
N THR A 275 -0.77 4.55 22.32
CA THR A 275 0.35 5.39 22.75
C THR A 275 0.19 6.81 22.23
N VAL A 276 0.48 7.79 23.07
CA VAL A 276 0.34 9.22 22.78
C VAL A 276 1.66 9.93 23.06
N SER A 277 2.16 10.68 22.08
CA SER A 277 3.46 11.34 22.19
C SER A 277 3.42 12.66 22.96
N ASP A 278 2.30 13.39 22.94
CA ASP A 278 2.14 14.64 23.70
C ASP A 278 1.67 14.36 25.13
N ARG A 279 2.61 14.36 26.05
CA ARG A 279 2.36 14.17 27.50
C ARG A 279 1.34 15.15 28.08
N LYS A 280 1.26 16.37 27.53
CA LYS A 280 0.35 17.40 28.03
C LYS A 280 -1.12 17.11 27.71
N SER A 281 -1.37 16.29 26.70
CA SER A 281 -2.72 15.89 26.32
C SER A 281 -3.28 14.71 27.12
N VAL A 282 -2.48 14.14 28.03
CA VAL A 282 -2.82 12.92 28.77
C VAL A 282 -3.40 13.25 30.13
N PRO A 283 -4.67 12.88 30.41
CA PRO A 283 -5.28 13.09 31.71
C PRO A 283 -4.72 12.13 32.77
N ALA A 284 -4.86 12.51 34.06
CA ALA A 284 -4.54 11.62 35.17
C ALA A 284 -5.38 10.32 35.08
N GLY A 285 -4.73 9.18 35.28
CA GLY A 285 -5.42 7.86 35.24
C GLY A 285 -5.57 7.23 33.88
N TRP A 286 -5.02 7.81 32.81
CA TRP A 286 -5.02 7.17 31.50
C TRP A 286 -4.23 5.86 31.50
N GLN A 287 -4.83 4.79 30.95
CA GLN A 287 -4.28 3.44 30.98
C GLN A 287 -3.37 3.10 29.76
N GLY A 288 -3.23 4.01 28.80
CA GLY A 288 -2.35 3.82 27.64
C GLY A 288 -0.89 4.17 27.91
N ARG A 289 -0.07 4.12 26.88
CA ARG A 289 1.35 4.44 26.94
C ARG A 289 1.61 5.89 26.53
N VAL A 290 2.62 6.51 27.14
CA VAL A 290 3.06 7.85 26.79
C VAL A 290 4.43 7.77 26.14
N GLY A 291 4.54 8.27 24.91
CA GLY A 291 5.77 8.27 24.12
C GLY A 291 5.56 7.79 22.70
N HIS A 292 6.67 7.62 22.01
CA HIS A 292 6.69 7.04 20.66
C HIS A 292 6.80 5.51 20.73
N VAL A 293 6.56 4.87 19.58
CA VAL A 293 6.84 3.44 19.43
C VAL A 293 8.36 3.25 19.46
N ASP A 294 8.85 2.59 20.48
CA ASP A 294 10.27 2.34 20.74
C ASP A 294 10.55 0.86 21.05
N PRO A 295 11.82 0.43 21.14
CA PRO A 295 12.17 -0.96 21.45
C PRO A 295 11.65 -1.44 22.80
N LEU A 296 11.53 -0.56 23.81
CA LEU A 296 11.04 -0.91 25.14
C LEU A 296 9.55 -1.26 25.09
N LEU A 297 8.78 -0.44 24.38
CA LEU A 297 7.35 -0.70 24.17
C LEU A 297 7.14 -2.03 23.42
N ILE A 298 7.89 -2.28 22.34
CA ILE A 298 7.76 -3.54 21.59
C ILE A 298 8.07 -4.73 22.48
N ARG A 299 9.16 -4.71 23.23
CA ARG A 299 9.53 -5.83 24.15
C ARG A 299 8.52 -6.06 25.26
N ALA A 300 7.95 -4.97 25.80
CA ALA A 300 6.96 -5.04 26.86
C ALA A 300 5.61 -5.58 26.39
N GLU A 301 5.16 -5.16 25.20
CA GLU A 301 3.84 -5.51 24.70
C GLU A 301 3.83 -6.77 23.82
N VAL A 302 4.96 -7.12 23.19
CA VAL A 302 5.15 -8.26 22.30
C VAL A 302 6.46 -8.98 22.65
N PRO A 303 6.52 -9.76 23.73
CA PRO A 303 7.75 -10.42 24.18
C PRO A 303 8.38 -11.35 23.12
N ASP A 304 7.56 -12.00 22.30
CA ASP A 304 7.95 -12.91 21.22
C ASP A 304 8.02 -12.23 19.83
N TYR A 305 8.31 -10.95 19.78
CA TYR A 305 8.30 -10.09 18.61
C TYR A 305 9.12 -10.63 17.41
N GLN A 306 10.15 -11.42 17.66
CA GLN A 306 10.97 -12.01 16.60
C GLN A 306 10.21 -13.04 15.73
N ASN A 307 9.14 -13.64 16.27
CA ASN A 307 8.29 -14.62 15.59
C ASN A 307 7.02 -13.99 14.97
N CYS A 308 6.90 -12.67 15.04
CA CYS A 308 5.72 -11.95 14.55
C CYS A 308 5.96 -11.35 13.16
N VAL A 309 4.88 -11.19 12.39
CA VAL A 309 4.87 -10.36 11.19
C VAL A 309 4.36 -8.98 11.58
N PHE A 310 5.17 -7.96 11.30
CA PHE A 310 4.85 -6.58 11.56
C PHE A 310 4.20 -5.92 10.35
N TYR A 311 3.10 -5.24 10.59
CA TYR A 311 2.42 -4.38 9.63
C TYR A 311 2.51 -2.95 10.14
N ILE A 312 3.12 -2.06 9.38
CA ILE A 312 3.37 -0.68 9.79
C ILE A 312 2.71 0.25 8.79
N SER A 313 1.79 1.10 9.26
CA SER A 313 1.10 2.09 8.42
C SER A 313 1.03 3.45 9.11
N GLY A 314 1.33 4.52 8.36
CA GLY A 314 1.34 5.88 8.89
C GLY A 314 2.20 6.84 8.08
N PRO A 315 2.62 7.97 8.68
CA PRO A 315 3.55 8.91 8.06
C PRO A 315 4.88 8.26 7.69
N ASN A 316 5.44 8.64 6.52
CA ASN A 316 6.64 8.01 5.97
C ASN A 316 7.81 7.93 6.97
N ALA A 317 8.08 9.03 7.69
CA ALA A 317 9.15 9.08 8.70
C ALA A 317 8.94 8.06 9.83
N MET A 318 7.69 7.86 10.29
CA MET A 318 7.36 6.85 11.30
C MET A 318 7.56 5.44 10.75
N VAL A 319 7.06 5.16 9.55
CA VAL A 319 7.17 3.84 8.91
C VAL A 319 8.64 3.47 8.69
N GLU A 320 9.45 4.38 8.16
CA GLU A 320 10.89 4.16 7.96
C GLU A 320 11.62 3.97 9.30
N GLY A 321 11.41 4.86 10.26
CA GLY A 321 12.04 4.78 11.57
C GLY A 321 11.70 3.50 12.32
N THR A 322 10.41 3.12 12.34
CA THR A 322 9.95 1.88 12.99
C THR A 322 10.51 0.64 12.28
N SER A 323 10.53 0.64 10.94
CA SER A 323 11.10 -0.49 10.17
C SER A 323 12.60 -0.65 10.44
N GLN A 324 13.36 0.43 10.48
CA GLN A 324 14.79 0.39 10.82
C GLN A 324 15.02 -0.08 12.27
N MET A 325 14.21 0.39 13.21
CA MET A 325 14.24 -0.03 14.61
C MET A 325 14.01 -1.54 14.74
N LEU A 326 12.97 -2.08 14.12
CA LEU A 326 12.67 -3.52 14.16
C LEU A 326 13.80 -4.36 13.55
N ARG A 327 14.39 -3.92 12.44
CA ARG A 327 15.57 -4.59 11.86
C ARG A 327 16.77 -4.61 12.82
N LYS A 328 17.03 -3.49 13.51
CA LYS A 328 18.07 -3.42 14.55
C LYS A 328 17.77 -4.31 15.76
N MET A 329 16.47 -4.59 16.03
CA MET A 329 16.05 -5.54 17.05
C MET A 329 16.13 -7.00 16.61
N GLY A 330 16.54 -7.29 15.36
CA GLY A 330 16.68 -8.64 14.82
C GLY A 330 15.44 -9.19 14.10
N VAL A 331 14.43 -8.36 13.82
CA VAL A 331 13.27 -8.77 13.01
C VAL A 331 13.69 -8.88 11.54
N HIS A 332 13.44 -10.04 10.93
CA HIS A 332 13.77 -10.27 9.52
C HIS A 332 12.98 -9.35 8.59
N GLY A 333 13.60 -8.90 7.50
CA GLY A 333 12.99 -7.95 6.58
C GLY A 333 11.67 -8.42 5.96
N ASP A 334 11.54 -9.71 5.68
CA ASP A 334 10.32 -10.32 5.11
C ASP A 334 9.15 -10.34 6.10
N HIS A 335 9.44 -10.22 7.40
CA HIS A 335 8.45 -10.07 8.45
C HIS A 335 8.01 -8.61 8.67
N ILE A 336 8.48 -7.65 7.87
CA ILE A 336 8.11 -6.25 7.99
C ILE A 336 7.38 -5.81 6.72
N LYS A 337 6.06 -5.68 6.82
CA LYS A 337 5.20 -5.13 5.78
C LYS A 337 4.91 -3.67 6.07
N THR A 338 5.01 -2.83 5.05
CA THR A 338 4.83 -1.38 5.21
C THR A 338 3.82 -0.84 4.22
N ASP A 339 2.94 0.01 4.71
CA ASP A 339 2.10 0.89 3.93
C ASP A 339 2.35 2.32 4.42
N PHE A 340 2.64 3.23 3.52
CA PHE A 340 2.92 4.60 3.91
C PHE A 340 2.13 5.57 3.06
N PHE A 341 1.58 6.55 3.73
CA PHE A 341 0.96 7.67 3.07
C PHE A 341 2.04 8.71 2.80
N PRO A 342 2.34 9.08 1.54
CA PRO A 342 3.17 10.22 1.29
C PRO A 342 2.42 11.42 1.90
N GLY A 343 2.82 11.77 3.13
CA GLY A 343 2.30 12.92 3.86
C GLY A 343 2.78 14.20 3.21
N LEU A 344 2.24 14.45 2.04
CA LEU A 344 2.32 15.77 1.43
C LEU A 344 1.12 16.55 1.97
N ALA A 345 1.45 17.42 2.88
CA ALA A 345 0.57 18.49 3.32
C ALA A 345 0.04 19.27 2.12
#